data_1cb29a12086d50657ac51645c40fe5fe
#
_entry.id   1cb29a12086d50657ac51645c40fe5fe
#
_cell.length_a   1.000
_cell.length_b   1.000
_cell.length_c   1.000
_cell.angle_alpha   90.00
_cell.angle_beta   90.00
_cell.angle_gamma   90.00
#
_symmetry.space_group_name_H-M   'P 1'
#
loop_
_entity.id
_entity.type
_entity.pdbx_description
1 polymer ?
#
loop_
_entity_poly.entity_id
_entity_poly.type
_entity_poly.pdbx_seq_one_letter_code
_entity_poly.pdbx_strand_id
1 'polypeptide(L)'
;MNRFILSLMIMAGGAFASSADNLVLLTTNDTHSAIDIGADGVGGVLPRKAIIDSVRKAEKNVLLIDAGDVVQGSLYFKYFNGDVEYPVANMMNYDIRILGNHEFDNGLDELAKYWKNVKADRLSANYDFKGTVADGIFEPYVIKKIGKKKIGFIGINVDPHSLIIQGNYEGMKYSDAIATANKVASMLRKQKKCDLIVAVTHIGYEAIPGKASDVDLARQSKDIDIIVGGHSHTYVDPATPEKTPYWISNADGKPVLVTQTGKYGRNLGYINIDLDALDKVKDGKRAFEYMYIPVTDRFSPEAYDKDIIEFLVPYKHAVDSVNSKVIGWSMQDMQNNDHAGTYANWVADFAMNTGSDIADELRKSDPSFPNIDMSFMNVGGIRQPMKQGAVTEGQILSTFPFSNRFEIIEIKGKDIIDALKIAAIKGGECVSENITVVSDDAGNLQHVYINGKEMDPEKTYTVATIDYIAQGNDDYVTMANNRSLWQSKEELSQYILNYIRNLTAEGIPLSANPNRRFVTNISKYIDK
;
A
#
# COMPACT_ATOMS: atom_id res chain seq x y z
N MET A 1 25.58 -13.54 24.08
CA MET A 1 25.45 -12.92 22.75
C MET A 1 24.32 -11.86 22.67
N ASN A 2 23.42 -11.79 23.67
CA ASN A 2 22.28 -10.84 23.67
C ASN A 2 22.60 -9.38 24.07
N ARG A 3 23.83 -9.07 24.46
CA ARG A 3 24.25 -7.69 24.84
C ARG A 3 24.76 -6.86 23.66
N PHE A 4 25.09 -7.48 22.52
CA PHE A 4 25.67 -6.79 21.37
C PHE A 4 24.64 -6.06 20.49
N ILE A 5 23.38 -6.51 20.45
CA ILE A 5 22.34 -5.87 19.63
C ILE A 5 21.84 -4.59 20.29
N LEU A 6 21.71 -4.59 21.62
CA LEU A 6 21.35 -3.39 22.40
C LEU A 6 22.50 -2.36 22.41
N SER A 7 23.78 -2.82 22.37
CA SER A 7 24.95 -1.95 22.34
C SER A 7 25.13 -1.19 21.02
N LEU A 8 24.64 -1.70 19.89
CA LEU A 8 24.70 -0.98 18.60
C LEU A 8 23.61 0.12 18.51
N MET A 9 22.48 -0.04 19.20
CA MET A 9 21.43 0.99 19.33
C MET A 9 21.84 2.14 20.28
N ILE A 10 22.70 1.86 21.26
CA ILE A 10 23.13 2.85 22.28
C ILE A 10 24.27 3.76 21.80
N MET A 11 24.97 3.41 20.70
CA MET A 11 26.15 4.19 20.26
C MET A 11 25.82 5.34 19.29
N ALA A 12 24.58 5.51 18.84
CA ALA A 12 24.19 6.60 17.95
C ALA A 12 23.35 7.72 18.60
N GLY A 13 22.91 7.56 19.83
CA GLY A 13 22.15 8.56 20.58
C GLY A 13 22.57 8.57 22.06
N GLY A 14 22.70 9.75 22.64
CA GLY A 14 23.09 9.90 24.03
C GLY A 14 22.25 9.03 24.97
N ALA A 15 22.90 8.38 25.90
CA ALA A 15 22.29 7.51 26.90
C ALA A 15 21.15 8.24 27.65
N PHE A 16 19.90 8.02 27.25
CA PHE A 16 18.78 8.24 28.14
C PHE A 16 18.84 7.15 29.22
N ALA A 17 19.09 7.54 30.43
CA ALA A 17 18.86 6.66 31.56
C ALA A 17 17.41 6.19 31.47
N SER A 18 17.19 4.87 31.38
CA SER A 18 15.85 4.27 31.44
C SER A 18 15.14 4.85 32.66
N SER A 19 14.31 5.89 32.47
CA SER A 19 13.44 6.36 33.53
C SER A 19 12.33 5.33 33.71
N ALA A 20 11.83 5.17 34.92
CA ALA A 20 10.80 4.18 35.22
C ALA A 20 9.48 4.41 34.41
N ASP A 21 9.36 5.53 33.74
CA ASP A 21 8.15 6.03 33.06
C ASP A 21 8.34 6.31 31.55
N ASN A 22 9.32 5.68 30.87
CA ASN A 22 9.39 5.71 29.40
C ASN A 22 8.34 4.79 28.77
N LEU A 23 7.82 5.20 27.61
CA LEU A 23 6.96 4.40 26.75
C LEU A 23 7.63 4.24 25.39
N VAL A 24 7.72 3.01 24.91
CA VAL A 24 8.15 2.71 23.55
C VAL A 24 6.93 2.35 22.69
N LEU A 25 6.73 3.05 21.57
CA LEU A 25 5.82 2.61 20.53
C LEU A 25 6.64 1.92 19.46
N LEU A 26 6.36 0.63 19.21
CA LEU A 26 6.80 -0.09 18.03
C LEU A 26 5.70 0.00 16.98
N THR A 27 6.04 0.31 15.74
CA THR A 27 5.04 0.51 14.69
C THR A 27 5.33 -0.30 13.44
N THR A 28 4.27 -0.81 12.80
CA THR A 28 4.26 -1.38 11.46
C THR A 28 3.15 -0.73 10.65
N ASN A 29 3.28 -0.74 9.34
CA ASN A 29 2.27 -0.39 8.36
C ASN A 29 2.54 -1.16 7.06
N ASP A 30 1.52 -1.35 6.24
CA ASP A 30 1.65 -1.86 4.87
C ASP A 30 2.51 -3.14 4.78
N THR A 31 2.26 -4.10 5.69
CA THR A 31 3.05 -5.33 5.69
C THR A 31 2.70 -6.27 4.54
N HIS A 32 1.53 -6.09 3.91
CA HIS A 32 1.13 -6.70 2.65
C HIS A 32 1.48 -8.19 2.53
N SER A 33 1.03 -8.97 3.52
CA SER A 33 1.22 -10.43 3.51
C SER A 33 2.70 -10.88 3.33
N ALA A 34 3.68 -10.02 3.69
CA ALA A 34 5.10 -10.35 3.64
C ALA A 34 5.47 -11.28 4.81
N ILE A 35 5.15 -12.57 4.63
CA ILE A 35 5.37 -13.65 5.60
C ILE A 35 6.83 -14.11 5.57
N ASP A 36 7.34 -14.42 4.37
CA ASP A 36 8.72 -14.87 4.19
C ASP A 36 9.72 -13.71 4.20
N ILE A 37 10.97 -14.05 4.48
CA ILE A 37 12.10 -13.14 4.33
C ILE A 37 12.32 -12.88 2.84
N GLY A 38 12.49 -11.62 2.45
CA GLY A 38 12.79 -11.27 1.06
C GLY A 38 14.09 -11.90 0.57
N ALA A 39 14.23 -12.05 -0.75
CA ALA A 39 15.43 -12.59 -1.38
C ALA A 39 16.73 -11.80 -1.05
N ASP A 40 16.57 -10.56 -0.59
CA ASP A 40 17.66 -9.69 -0.12
C ASP A 40 17.96 -9.83 1.38
N GLY A 41 17.33 -10.80 2.06
CA GLY A 41 17.50 -11.05 3.49
C GLY A 41 16.79 -10.07 4.42
N VAL A 42 15.82 -9.29 3.89
CA VAL A 42 15.11 -8.24 4.65
C VAL A 42 13.62 -8.53 4.73
N GLY A 43 12.98 -8.16 5.85
CA GLY A 43 11.56 -8.40 6.13
C GLY A 43 11.32 -9.77 6.74
N GLY A 44 10.10 -10.26 6.56
CA GLY A 44 9.64 -11.55 7.09
C GLY A 44 9.14 -11.48 8.53
N VAL A 45 8.19 -12.37 8.84
CA VAL A 45 7.51 -12.37 10.16
C VAL A 45 8.40 -12.88 11.28
N LEU A 46 9.29 -13.86 11.03
CA LEU A 46 10.13 -14.45 12.06
C LEU A 46 11.19 -13.46 12.59
N PRO A 47 12.01 -12.79 11.75
CA PRO A 47 12.91 -11.76 12.23
C PRO A 47 12.19 -10.58 12.90
N ARG A 48 11.02 -10.18 12.37
CA ARG A 48 10.20 -9.13 12.94
C ARG A 48 9.75 -9.48 14.36
N LYS A 49 9.22 -10.69 14.58
CA LYS A 49 8.84 -11.18 15.90
C LYS A 49 10.02 -11.22 16.86
N ALA A 50 11.18 -11.70 16.42
CA ALA A 50 12.38 -11.75 17.26
C ALA A 50 12.84 -10.35 17.71
N ILE A 51 12.74 -9.32 16.85
CA ILE A 51 13.02 -7.93 17.23
C ILE A 51 12.00 -7.44 18.26
N ILE A 52 10.70 -7.63 18.01
CA ILE A 52 9.61 -7.22 18.91
C ILE A 52 9.83 -7.82 20.31
N ASP A 53 10.10 -9.12 20.38
CA ASP A 53 10.33 -9.80 21.66
C ASP A 53 11.59 -9.31 22.37
N SER A 54 12.65 -9.01 21.58
CA SER A 54 13.88 -8.43 22.15
C SER A 54 13.63 -7.05 22.77
N VAL A 55 12.86 -6.18 22.10
CA VAL A 55 12.50 -4.86 22.63
C VAL A 55 11.60 -4.99 23.85
N ARG A 56 10.56 -5.84 23.82
CA ARG A 56 9.69 -6.09 24.96
C ARG A 56 10.42 -6.66 26.18
N LYS A 57 11.51 -7.39 25.95
CA LYS A 57 12.36 -7.88 27.03
C LYS A 57 13.26 -6.79 27.62
N ALA A 58 13.66 -5.82 26.79
CA ALA A 58 14.58 -4.75 27.20
C ALA A 58 13.84 -3.56 27.84
N GLU A 59 12.65 -3.24 27.35
CA GLU A 59 11.87 -2.06 27.73
C GLU A 59 10.65 -2.45 28.58
N LYS A 60 10.33 -1.62 29.58
CA LYS A 60 9.26 -1.91 30.54
C LYS A 60 7.86 -1.69 29.96
N ASN A 61 7.68 -0.61 29.24
CA ASN A 61 6.39 -0.24 28.66
C ASN A 61 6.55 -0.18 27.14
N VAL A 62 6.00 -1.18 26.43
CA VAL A 62 6.04 -1.27 24.98
C VAL A 62 4.62 -1.49 24.47
N LEU A 63 4.20 -0.69 23.50
CA LEU A 63 2.98 -0.90 22.75
C LEU A 63 3.36 -1.13 21.29
N LEU A 64 2.84 -2.20 20.70
CA LEU A 64 3.01 -2.54 19.28
C LEU A 64 1.76 -2.13 18.50
N ILE A 65 1.93 -1.30 17.49
CA ILE A 65 0.86 -0.67 16.72
C ILE A 65 0.99 -1.07 15.25
N ASP A 66 -0.14 -1.37 14.62
CA ASP A 66 -0.23 -1.60 13.19
C ASP A 66 -1.16 -0.58 12.53
N ALA A 67 -0.64 0.10 11.52
CA ALA A 67 -1.34 1.17 10.81
C ALA A 67 -2.02 0.68 9.51
N GLY A 68 -2.42 -0.59 9.44
CA GLY A 68 -3.24 -1.15 8.36
C GLY A 68 -2.44 -1.76 7.19
N ASP A 69 -3.17 -2.33 6.24
CA ASP A 69 -2.68 -3.07 5.08
C ASP A 69 -1.77 -4.26 5.46
N VAL A 70 -2.29 -5.12 6.34
CA VAL A 70 -1.60 -6.36 6.73
C VAL A 70 -1.71 -7.44 5.67
N VAL A 71 -2.83 -7.47 4.97
CA VAL A 71 -3.16 -8.45 3.93
C VAL A 71 -2.79 -7.95 2.54
N GLN A 72 -2.94 -8.82 1.54
CA GLN A 72 -2.73 -8.57 0.13
C GLN A 72 -1.24 -8.37 -0.25
N GLY A 73 -0.78 -8.97 -1.36
CA GLY A 73 0.56 -8.77 -1.93
C GLY A 73 1.44 -10.02 -1.97
N SER A 74 0.96 -11.18 -1.53
CA SER A 74 1.70 -12.45 -1.64
C SER A 74 0.79 -13.64 -1.95
N LEU A 75 1.43 -14.79 -2.27
CA LEU A 75 0.72 -16.05 -2.49
C LEU A 75 -0.01 -16.55 -1.24
N TYR A 76 0.43 -16.16 -0.04
CA TYR A 76 -0.29 -16.51 1.19
C TYR A 76 -1.68 -15.92 1.18
N PHE A 77 -1.82 -14.63 0.90
CA PHE A 77 -3.14 -14.01 0.80
C PHE A 77 -3.93 -14.54 -0.41
N LYS A 78 -3.27 -14.68 -1.56
CA LYS A 78 -3.91 -15.18 -2.79
C LYS A 78 -4.60 -16.53 -2.62
N TYR A 79 -3.97 -17.47 -1.89
CA TYR A 79 -4.49 -18.82 -1.70
C TYR A 79 -5.29 -19.00 -0.41
N PHE A 80 -5.03 -18.20 0.62
CA PHE A 80 -5.57 -18.43 1.95
C PHE A 80 -6.38 -17.26 2.51
N ASN A 81 -6.56 -16.17 1.73
CA ASN A 81 -7.52 -15.07 2.00
C ASN A 81 -7.42 -14.43 3.40
N GLY A 82 -6.26 -14.49 4.06
CA GLY A 82 -6.06 -13.96 5.42
C GLY A 82 -5.93 -15.03 6.51
N ASP A 83 -6.14 -16.33 6.20
CA ASP A 83 -5.97 -17.44 7.16
C ASP A 83 -4.53 -17.56 7.69
N VAL A 84 -3.57 -16.90 7.05
CA VAL A 84 -2.16 -16.84 7.49
C VAL A 84 -1.88 -15.53 8.22
N GLU A 85 -2.23 -14.41 7.64
CA GLU A 85 -1.84 -13.07 8.09
C GLU A 85 -2.45 -12.72 9.45
N TYR A 86 -3.76 -12.94 9.62
CA TYR A 86 -4.45 -12.58 10.86
C TYR A 86 -4.03 -13.44 12.06
N PRO A 87 -3.90 -14.78 11.96
CA PRO A 87 -3.32 -15.58 13.06
C PRO A 87 -1.89 -15.19 13.39
N VAL A 88 -1.01 -14.97 12.38
CA VAL A 88 0.36 -14.52 12.62
C VAL A 88 0.39 -13.15 13.31
N ALA A 89 -0.45 -12.19 12.88
CA ALA A 89 -0.57 -10.90 13.55
C ALA A 89 -1.05 -11.05 15.01
N ASN A 90 -1.96 -11.99 15.31
CA ASN A 90 -2.34 -12.29 16.69
C ASN A 90 -1.17 -12.89 17.50
N MET A 91 -0.28 -13.70 16.90
CA MET A 91 0.93 -14.22 17.55
C MET A 91 2.00 -13.14 17.75
N MET A 92 2.01 -12.07 16.94
CA MET A 92 2.85 -10.89 17.14
C MET A 92 2.46 -10.11 18.40
N ASN A 93 1.23 -10.29 18.91
CA ASN A 93 0.64 -9.60 20.04
C ASN A 93 0.62 -8.07 19.86
N TYR A 94 0.02 -7.62 18.76
CA TYR A 94 -0.28 -6.19 18.57
C TYR A 94 -1.21 -5.67 19.68
N ASP A 95 -0.94 -4.46 20.16
CA ASP A 95 -1.76 -3.78 21.16
C ASP A 95 -2.87 -2.96 20.52
N ILE A 96 -2.61 -2.36 19.36
CA ILE A 96 -3.54 -1.50 18.61
C ILE A 96 -3.41 -1.79 17.12
N ARG A 97 -4.53 -1.89 16.43
CA ARG A 97 -4.59 -2.07 14.97
C ARG A 97 -5.71 -1.24 14.37
N ILE A 98 -5.47 -0.75 13.16
CA ILE A 98 -6.47 -0.09 12.32
C ILE A 98 -6.63 -0.82 10.99
N LEU A 99 -7.65 -0.43 10.22
CA LEU A 99 -7.85 -0.90 8.86
C LEU A 99 -7.00 -0.07 7.88
N GLY A 100 -6.45 -0.72 6.85
CA GLY A 100 -6.09 -0.08 5.61
C GLY A 100 -7.18 -0.29 4.54
N ASN A 101 -6.88 0.01 3.29
CA ASN A 101 -7.81 -0.24 2.18
C ASN A 101 -7.83 -1.70 1.75
N HIS A 102 -6.73 -2.41 1.86
CA HIS A 102 -6.64 -3.82 1.45
C HIS A 102 -7.33 -4.81 2.40
N GLU A 103 -7.66 -4.40 3.61
CA GLU A 103 -8.54 -5.21 4.47
C GLU A 103 -9.92 -5.43 3.86
N PHE A 104 -10.32 -4.62 2.88
CA PHE A 104 -11.60 -4.72 2.17
C PHE A 104 -11.53 -5.52 0.86
N ASP A 105 -10.37 -6.01 0.42
CA ASP A 105 -10.21 -6.64 -0.89
C ASP A 105 -11.17 -7.82 -1.13
N ASN A 106 -11.49 -8.57 -0.08
CA ASN A 106 -12.46 -9.68 -0.11
C ASN A 106 -13.85 -9.31 0.45
N GLY A 107 -14.14 -8.03 0.64
CA GLY A 107 -15.43 -7.52 1.11
C GLY A 107 -15.63 -7.57 2.63
N LEU A 108 -16.76 -6.99 3.07
CA LEU A 108 -17.07 -6.83 4.50
C LEU A 108 -17.28 -8.15 5.26
N ASP A 109 -17.77 -9.19 4.61
CA ASP A 109 -18.01 -10.49 5.26
C ASP A 109 -16.69 -11.13 5.69
N GLU A 110 -15.70 -11.18 4.79
CA GLU A 110 -14.37 -11.69 5.11
C GLU A 110 -13.63 -10.78 6.10
N LEU A 111 -13.72 -9.46 5.94
CA LEU A 111 -13.18 -8.51 6.92
C LEU A 111 -13.75 -8.81 8.31
N ALA A 112 -15.07 -8.89 8.46
CA ALA A 112 -15.72 -9.15 9.75
C ALA A 112 -15.36 -10.51 10.33
N LYS A 113 -15.23 -11.55 9.50
CA LYS A 113 -14.79 -12.90 9.90
C LYS A 113 -13.46 -12.86 10.65
N TYR A 114 -12.47 -12.16 10.11
CA TYR A 114 -11.14 -12.08 10.71
C TYR A 114 -11.08 -11.08 11.87
N TRP A 115 -11.63 -9.88 11.67
CA TRP A 115 -11.49 -8.79 12.65
C TRP A 115 -12.24 -9.05 13.96
N LYS A 116 -13.29 -9.87 13.99
CA LYS A 116 -13.90 -10.36 15.23
C LYS A 116 -12.91 -11.14 16.12
N ASN A 117 -11.89 -11.74 15.52
CA ASN A 117 -10.89 -12.57 16.20
C ASN A 117 -9.54 -11.85 16.42
N VAL A 118 -9.40 -10.59 16.00
CA VAL A 118 -8.22 -9.78 16.27
C VAL A 118 -8.14 -9.47 17.77
N LYS A 119 -7.01 -9.79 18.40
CA LYS A 119 -6.82 -9.65 19.86
C LYS A 119 -6.44 -8.24 20.29
N ALA A 120 -5.99 -7.37 19.38
CA ALA A 120 -5.64 -5.97 19.63
C ALA A 120 -6.88 -5.10 19.85
N ASP A 121 -6.73 -3.88 20.40
CA ASP A 121 -7.72 -2.83 20.27
C ASP A 121 -7.86 -2.46 18.79
N ARG A 122 -9.08 -2.53 18.28
CA ARG A 122 -9.43 -2.33 16.87
C ARG A 122 -10.04 -0.96 16.69
N LEU A 123 -9.33 -0.05 16.04
CA LEU A 123 -9.74 1.35 15.98
C LEU A 123 -10.17 1.77 14.58
N SER A 124 -11.28 2.49 14.51
CA SER A 124 -11.74 3.24 13.34
C SER A 124 -12.71 4.33 13.79
N ALA A 125 -12.34 5.59 13.63
CA ALA A 125 -13.16 6.72 14.08
C ALA A 125 -14.00 7.33 12.96
N ASN A 126 -13.58 7.16 11.71
CA ASN A 126 -14.20 7.81 10.55
C ASN A 126 -14.95 6.85 9.61
N TYR A 127 -15.01 5.55 9.94
CA TYR A 127 -15.92 4.59 9.30
C TYR A 127 -17.04 4.21 10.27
N ASP A 128 -18.29 4.36 9.80
CA ASP A 128 -19.49 3.89 10.53
C ASP A 128 -19.99 2.61 9.87
N PHE A 129 -19.85 1.50 10.59
CA PHE A 129 -20.27 0.16 10.18
C PHE A 129 -21.67 -0.22 10.64
N LYS A 130 -22.42 0.74 11.19
CA LYS A 130 -23.76 0.46 11.75
C LYS A 130 -24.69 -0.17 10.70
N GLY A 131 -25.24 -1.32 11.06
CA GLY A 131 -26.15 -2.08 10.19
C GLY A 131 -25.46 -2.99 9.17
N THR A 132 -24.12 -3.08 9.19
CA THR A 132 -23.34 -4.04 8.41
C THR A 132 -22.91 -5.24 9.26
N VAL A 133 -22.30 -6.25 8.65
CA VAL A 133 -21.72 -7.41 9.36
C VAL A 133 -20.54 -7.06 10.26
N ALA A 134 -19.97 -5.87 10.09
CA ALA A 134 -18.85 -5.35 10.88
C ALA A 134 -19.30 -4.42 12.02
N ASP A 135 -20.61 -4.27 12.26
CA ASP A 135 -21.15 -3.44 13.35
C ASP A 135 -20.61 -3.89 14.71
N GLY A 136 -20.11 -2.91 15.50
CA GLY A 136 -19.58 -3.14 16.84
C GLY A 136 -18.19 -3.80 16.92
N ILE A 137 -17.50 -3.97 15.77
CA ILE A 137 -16.14 -4.53 15.78
C ILE A 137 -15.09 -3.46 16.16
N PHE A 138 -15.29 -2.22 15.78
CA PHE A 138 -14.29 -1.15 15.90
C PHE A 138 -14.73 -0.07 16.89
N GLU A 139 -13.74 0.44 17.64
CA GLU A 139 -13.92 1.59 18.52
C GLU A 139 -13.26 2.84 17.89
N PRO A 140 -13.79 4.05 18.12
CA PRO A 140 -13.18 5.25 17.53
C PRO A 140 -11.82 5.60 18.15
N TYR A 141 -11.59 5.21 19.39
CA TYR A 141 -10.35 5.46 20.15
C TYR A 141 -10.21 4.51 21.32
N VAL A 142 -8.98 4.41 21.86
CA VAL A 142 -8.69 3.75 23.13
C VAL A 142 -7.81 4.65 24.00
N ILE A 143 -7.91 4.51 25.33
CA ILE A 143 -7.04 5.20 26.29
C ILE A 143 -6.24 4.18 27.08
N LYS A 144 -4.92 4.23 26.95
CA LYS A 144 -3.97 3.42 27.75
C LYS A 144 -3.41 4.26 28.91
N LYS A 145 -3.24 3.65 30.05
CA LYS A 145 -2.59 4.27 31.20
C LYS A 145 -1.20 3.67 31.40
N ILE A 146 -0.17 4.51 31.35
CA ILE A 146 1.22 4.13 31.62
C ILE A 146 1.70 5.00 32.78
N GLY A 147 1.96 4.37 33.91
CA GLY A 147 2.22 5.11 35.14
C GLY A 147 1.04 6.04 35.51
N LYS A 148 1.31 7.33 35.59
CA LYS A 148 0.30 8.37 35.87
C LYS A 148 -0.27 9.01 34.62
N LYS A 149 0.28 8.73 33.43
CA LYS A 149 -0.08 9.35 32.16
C LYS A 149 -1.18 8.59 31.44
N LYS A 150 -2.06 9.33 30.77
CA LYS A 150 -3.11 8.83 29.89
C LYS A 150 -2.72 9.10 28.44
N ILE A 151 -2.61 8.05 27.66
CA ILE A 151 -2.30 8.12 26.24
C ILE A 151 -3.56 7.75 25.45
N GLY A 152 -4.07 8.68 24.64
CA GLY A 152 -5.21 8.46 23.75
C GLY A 152 -4.73 8.03 22.36
N PHE A 153 -5.30 6.97 21.81
CA PHE A 153 -5.04 6.50 20.45
C PHE A 153 -6.33 6.61 19.64
N ILE A 154 -6.23 7.12 18.43
CA ILE A 154 -7.35 7.34 17.49
C ILE A 154 -7.06 6.56 16.22
N GLY A 155 -8.02 5.79 15.68
CA GLY A 155 -7.88 5.14 14.37
C GLY A 155 -8.49 6.00 13.27
N ILE A 156 -7.75 6.30 12.21
CA ILE A 156 -8.19 7.09 11.05
C ILE A 156 -7.88 6.35 9.76
N ASN A 157 -8.89 6.16 8.93
CA ASN A 157 -8.83 5.39 7.71
C ASN A 157 -9.00 6.28 6.48
N VAL A 158 -8.50 5.81 5.34
CA VAL A 158 -8.55 6.52 4.06
C VAL A 158 -9.98 6.68 3.55
N ASP A 159 -10.19 7.67 2.66
CA ASP A 159 -11.46 7.75 1.90
C ASP A 159 -11.58 6.51 0.99
N PRO A 160 -12.62 5.66 1.16
CA PRO A 160 -12.75 4.44 0.37
C PRO A 160 -13.10 4.71 -1.09
N HIS A 161 -13.63 5.90 -1.41
CA HIS A 161 -14.02 6.25 -2.77
C HIS A 161 -12.81 6.23 -3.70
N SER A 162 -12.95 5.58 -4.85
CA SER A 162 -11.91 5.40 -5.87
C SER A 162 -10.69 4.55 -5.47
N LEU A 163 -10.67 3.99 -4.25
CA LEU A 163 -9.60 3.09 -3.79
C LEU A 163 -10.10 1.67 -3.51
N ILE A 164 -11.32 1.55 -3.00
CA ILE A 164 -11.94 0.27 -2.66
C ILE A 164 -13.12 0.05 -3.60
N ILE A 165 -13.27 -1.13 -4.15
CA ILE A 165 -14.44 -1.49 -4.96
C ILE A 165 -15.71 -1.28 -4.11
N GLN A 166 -16.66 -0.50 -4.62
CA GLN A 166 -17.84 -0.05 -3.86
C GLN A 166 -18.61 -1.21 -3.21
N GLY A 167 -18.77 -2.33 -3.91
CA GLY A 167 -19.43 -3.53 -3.37
C GLY A 167 -18.73 -4.13 -2.14
N ASN A 168 -17.43 -3.91 -1.98
CA ASN A 168 -16.64 -4.46 -0.89
C ASN A 168 -16.81 -3.69 0.44
N TYR A 169 -17.43 -2.50 0.42
CA TYR A 169 -17.74 -1.73 1.64
C TYR A 169 -19.19 -1.24 1.69
N GLU A 170 -20.07 -1.91 0.95
CA GLU A 170 -21.50 -1.53 0.89
C GLU A 170 -22.13 -1.45 2.29
N GLY A 171 -22.82 -0.33 2.54
CA GLY A 171 -23.46 -0.04 3.82
C GLY A 171 -22.57 0.67 4.84
N MET A 172 -21.24 0.63 4.70
CA MET A 172 -20.32 1.43 5.51
C MET A 172 -20.40 2.92 5.09
N LYS A 173 -20.34 3.83 6.08
CA LYS A 173 -20.32 5.27 5.82
C LYS A 173 -18.97 5.86 6.20
N TYR A 174 -18.44 6.69 5.32
CA TYR A 174 -17.21 7.43 5.53
C TYR A 174 -17.50 8.84 6.08
N SER A 175 -16.65 9.30 6.98
CA SER A 175 -16.59 10.69 7.45
C SER A 175 -15.20 11.25 7.20
N ASP A 176 -15.10 12.55 6.91
CA ASP A 176 -13.83 13.23 6.65
C ASP A 176 -12.78 12.90 7.71
N ALA A 177 -11.60 12.45 7.25
CA ALA A 177 -10.53 11.96 8.10
C ALA A 177 -9.98 13.04 9.03
N ILE A 178 -9.67 14.23 8.48
CA ILE A 178 -9.04 15.33 9.24
C ILE A 178 -10.02 15.92 10.25
N ALA A 179 -11.26 16.18 9.84
CA ALA A 179 -12.28 16.71 10.72
C ALA A 179 -12.60 15.74 11.87
N THR A 180 -12.68 14.43 11.58
CA THR A 180 -12.94 13.39 12.58
C THR A 180 -11.79 13.27 13.55
N ALA A 181 -10.53 13.19 13.06
CA ALA A 181 -9.34 13.11 13.90
C ALA A 181 -9.27 14.30 14.87
N ASN A 182 -9.45 15.52 14.38
CA ASN A 182 -9.43 16.73 15.20
C ASN A 182 -10.55 16.77 16.25
N LYS A 183 -11.75 16.32 15.90
CA LYS A 183 -12.88 16.23 16.83
C LYS A 183 -12.58 15.25 17.98
N VAL A 184 -12.10 14.06 17.66
CA VAL A 184 -11.78 13.03 18.66
C VAL A 184 -10.58 13.46 19.50
N ALA A 185 -9.51 13.99 18.89
CA ALA A 185 -8.34 14.49 19.61
C ALA A 185 -8.71 15.58 20.62
N SER A 186 -9.52 16.55 20.20
CA SER A 186 -10.00 17.62 21.10
C SER A 186 -10.81 17.06 22.28
N MET A 187 -11.67 16.08 22.04
CA MET A 187 -12.43 15.40 23.10
C MET A 187 -11.49 14.65 24.06
N LEU A 188 -10.52 13.90 23.54
CA LEU A 188 -9.53 13.19 24.35
C LEU A 188 -8.70 14.15 25.22
N ARG A 189 -8.24 15.27 24.63
CA ARG A 189 -7.45 16.28 25.37
C ARG A 189 -8.29 16.99 26.43
N LYS A 190 -9.44 17.53 26.06
CA LYS A 190 -10.23 18.44 26.89
C LYS A 190 -11.15 17.74 27.88
N GLN A 191 -11.79 16.64 27.48
CA GLN A 191 -12.78 15.94 28.30
C GLN A 191 -12.18 14.73 29.04
N LYS A 192 -11.39 13.90 28.34
CA LYS A 192 -10.76 12.70 28.93
C LYS A 192 -9.44 13.00 29.64
N LYS A 193 -8.87 14.22 29.41
CA LYS A 193 -7.60 14.67 30.02
C LYS A 193 -6.44 13.73 29.67
N CYS A 194 -6.31 13.38 28.39
CA CYS A 194 -5.14 12.65 27.90
C CYS A 194 -3.91 13.55 27.87
N ASP A 195 -2.79 13.03 28.37
CA ASP A 195 -1.49 13.73 28.39
C ASP A 195 -0.82 13.68 27.00
N LEU A 196 -1.02 12.58 26.27
CA LEU A 196 -0.49 12.35 24.94
C LEU A 196 -1.61 11.83 24.03
N ILE A 197 -1.63 12.27 22.75
CA ILE A 197 -2.57 11.82 21.75
C ILE A 197 -1.81 11.35 20.51
N VAL A 198 -2.04 10.09 20.15
CA VAL A 198 -1.47 9.42 18.98
C VAL A 198 -2.60 9.14 17.98
N ALA A 199 -2.51 9.70 16.78
CA ALA A 199 -3.35 9.28 15.67
C ALA A 199 -2.65 8.13 14.93
N VAL A 200 -3.30 6.98 14.84
CA VAL A 200 -2.89 5.86 14.00
C VAL A 200 -3.70 5.98 12.71
N THR A 201 -3.03 6.18 11.59
CA THR A 201 -3.67 6.61 10.36
C THR A 201 -3.29 5.71 9.19
N HIS A 202 -4.23 5.57 8.24
CA HIS A 202 -3.96 4.94 6.95
C HIS A 202 -4.47 5.85 5.83
N ILE A 203 -3.88 7.07 5.71
CA ILE A 203 -4.31 8.10 4.76
C ILE A 203 -3.19 8.60 3.84
N GLY A 204 -1.99 8.06 3.99
CA GLY A 204 -0.79 8.45 3.23
C GLY A 204 -0.03 9.62 3.85
N TYR A 205 1.29 9.66 3.59
CA TYR A 205 2.17 10.70 4.13
C TYR A 205 1.89 12.06 3.49
N GLU A 206 1.97 12.17 2.16
CA GLU A 206 1.58 13.36 1.40
C GLU A 206 0.47 13.03 0.43
N ALA A 207 -0.52 13.91 0.33
CA ALA A 207 -1.68 13.68 -0.50
C ALA A 207 -1.43 13.98 -1.99
N ILE A 208 -2.12 13.23 -2.82
CA ILE A 208 -2.55 13.70 -4.14
C ILE A 208 -3.48 14.91 -3.92
N PRO A 209 -3.41 15.97 -4.75
CA PRO A 209 -4.26 17.15 -4.57
C PRO A 209 -5.73 16.79 -4.37
N GLY A 210 -6.32 17.29 -3.27
CA GLY A 210 -7.72 17.05 -2.92
C GLY A 210 -7.98 15.86 -1.99
N LYS A 211 -6.96 15.08 -1.60
CA LYS A 211 -7.07 13.99 -0.60
C LYS A 211 -6.39 14.38 0.71
N ALA A 212 -6.92 13.84 1.82
CA ALA A 212 -6.29 14.00 3.13
C ALA A 212 -4.96 13.25 3.20
N SER A 213 -4.00 13.79 3.96
CA SER A 213 -2.71 13.16 4.25
C SER A 213 -2.30 13.34 5.71
N ASP A 214 -1.30 12.58 6.15
CA ASP A 214 -0.73 12.70 7.49
C ASP A 214 -0.10 14.09 7.72
N VAL A 215 0.55 14.65 6.70
CA VAL A 215 1.13 16.01 6.74
C VAL A 215 0.02 17.07 6.84
N ASP A 216 -1.09 16.91 6.13
CA ASP A 216 -2.23 17.83 6.20
C ASP A 216 -2.94 17.73 7.55
N LEU A 217 -3.12 16.49 8.05
CA LEU A 217 -3.66 16.26 9.39
C LEU A 217 -2.79 16.94 10.45
N ALA A 218 -1.47 16.76 10.38
CA ALA A 218 -0.54 17.40 11.32
C ALA A 218 -0.68 18.92 11.29
N ARG A 219 -0.65 19.55 10.10
CA ARG A 219 -0.77 21.01 9.91
C ARG A 219 -2.09 21.57 10.42
N GLN A 220 -3.19 20.84 10.24
CA GLN A 220 -4.54 21.28 10.63
C GLN A 220 -4.93 20.86 12.04
N SER A 221 -4.12 20.06 12.73
CA SER A 221 -4.39 19.60 14.09
C SER A 221 -4.02 20.66 15.14
N LYS A 222 -4.51 20.47 16.37
CA LYS A 222 -4.13 21.26 17.55
C LYS A 222 -3.77 20.38 18.75
N ASP A 223 -4.41 19.24 18.85
CA ASP A 223 -4.37 18.37 20.03
C ASP A 223 -3.67 17.03 19.78
N ILE A 224 -3.21 16.75 18.53
CA ILE A 224 -2.46 15.54 18.15
C ILE A 224 -0.96 15.81 18.37
N ASP A 225 -0.27 14.84 18.99
CA ASP A 225 1.17 14.92 19.27
C ASP A 225 2.00 14.04 18.34
N ILE A 226 1.47 12.85 17.99
CA ILE A 226 2.14 11.86 17.14
C ILE A 226 1.16 11.32 16.11
N ILE A 227 1.62 11.12 14.89
CA ILE A 227 0.91 10.41 13.81
C ILE A 227 1.76 9.20 13.41
N VAL A 228 1.15 8.02 13.47
CA VAL A 228 1.70 6.75 12.99
C VAL A 228 0.92 6.38 11.75
N GLY A 229 1.52 6.61 10.58
CA GLY A 229 0.86 6.51 9.28
C GLY A 229 1.13 5.23 8.49
N GLY A 230 0.38 5.09 7.38
CA GLY A 230 0.47 4.03 6.38
C GLY A 230 -0.04 4.50 5.01
N HIS A 231 -0.36 3.58 4.11
CA HIS A 231 -0.99 3.73 2.81
C HIS A 231 -0.04 4.13 1.66
N SER A 232 0.72 5.21 1.77
CA SER A 232 1.58 5.70 0.69
C SER A 232 2.92 4.96 0.58
N HIS A 233 3.17 3.99 1.46
CA HIS A 233 4.42 3.23 1.55
C HIS A 233 5.66 4.13 1.75
N THR A 234 5.46 5.34 2.26
CA THR A 234 6.54 6.31 2.44
C THR A 234 7.50 5.82 3.51
N TYR A 235 8.77 5.89 3.21
CA TYR A 235 9.81 5.64 4.19
C TYR A 235 10.25 6.96 4.81
N VAL A 236 9.73 7.26 5.99
CA VAL A 236 10.06 8.48 6.73
C VAL A 236 11.38 8.24 7.48
N ASP A 237 12.48 8.65 6.85
CA ASP A 237 13.82 8.43 7.35
C ASP A 237 14.30 9.60 8.22
N PRO A 238 14.49 9.40 9.54
CA PRO A 238 15.01 10.45 10.41
C PRO A 238 16.46 10.87 10.09
N ALA A 239 17.20 10.07 9.30
CA ALA A 239 18.52 10.43 8.83
C ALA A 239 18.51 11.39 7.63
N THR A 240 17.40 11.49 6.90
CA THR A 240 17.23 12.37 5.72
C THR A 240 15.96 13.21 5.83
N PRO A 241 15.83 14.06 6.88
CA PRO A 241 14.60 14.81 7.15
C PRO A 241 14.28 15.88 6.10
N GLU A 242 15.21 16.22 5.24
CA GLU A 242 15.02 17.12 4.10
C GLU A 242 14.20 16.48 2.97
N LYS A 243 14.18 15.14 2.88
CA LYS A 243 13.38 14.39 1.90
C LYS A 243 11.98 14.10 2.41
N THR A 244 11.88 13.65 3.66
CA THR A 244 10.63 13.30 4.34
C THR A 244 10.61 13.95 5.73
N PRO A 245 10.17 15.22 5.85
CA PRO A 245 10.09 15.90 7.13
C PRO A 245 9.19 15.15 8.11
N TYR A 246 9.70 14.75 9.25
CA TYR A 246 8.93 14.03 10.27
C TYR A 246 8.50 14.89 11.47
N TRP A 247 8.94 16.13 11.53
CA TRP A 247 8.43 17.13 12.46
C TRP A 247 7.65 18.20 11.68
N ILE A 248 6.33 18.19 11.86
CA ILE A 248 5.42 19.12 11.16
C ILE A 248 4.82 20.06 12.20
N SER A 249 4.82 21.36 11.92
CA SER A 249 4.17 22.33 12.79
C SER A 249 2.64 22.27 12.61
N ASN A 250 1.92 22.12 13.72
CA ASN A 250 0.46 22.14 13.73
C ASN A 250 -0.13 23.56 13.62
N ALA A 251 -1.46 23.67 13.67
CA ALA A 251 -2.18 24.95 13.56
C ALA A 251 -1.83 25.97 14.67
N ASP A 252 -1.30 25.52 15.79
CA ASP A 252 -0.86 26.37 16.92
C ASP A 252 0.68 26.54 16.95
N GLY A 253 1.39 26.09 15.90
CA GLY A 253 2.85 26.16 15.78
C GLY A 253 3.60 25.11 16.62
N LYS A 254 2.91 24.14 17.21
CA LYS A 254 3.53 23.05 17.98
C LYS A 254 4.00 21.94 17.06
N PRO A 255 5.13 21.26 17.38
CA PRO A 255 5.61 20.14 16.58
C PRO A 255 4.71 18.90 16.77
N VAL A 256 4.39 18.25 15.65
CA VAL A 256 3.78 16.91 15.59
C VAL A 256 4.79 15.96 14.97
N LEU A 257 5.02 14.83 15.60
CA LEU A 257 5.84 13.75 15.04
C LEU A 257 5.00 12.94 14.04
N VAL A 258 5.43 12.85 12.77
CA VAL A 258 4.77 12.06 11.73
C VAL A 258 5.71 10.95 11.30
N THR A 259 5.24 9.69 11.35
CA THR A 259 6.07 8.51 11.06
C THR A 259 5.38 7.56 10.11
N GLN A 260 6.17 6.90 9.23
CA GLN A 260 5.75 5.80 8.39
C GLN A 260 6.98 4.94 8.07
N THR A 261 6.86 3.60 7.97
CA THR A 261 7.99 2.67 7.92
C THR A 261 8.23 2.01 6.57
N GLY A 262 7.69 2.59 5.50
CA GLY A 262 7.72 1.97 4.16
C GLY A 262 6.69 0.87 4.03
N LYS A 263 7.05 -0.26 3.45
CA LYS A 263 6.14 -1.41 3.23
C LYS A 263 6.84 -2.76 3.43
N TYR A 264 6.03 -3.84 3.38
CA TYR A 264 6.46 -5.24 3.46
C TYR A 264 7.12 -5.62 4.79
N GLY A 265 6.89 -4.83 5.86
CA GLY A 265 7.48 -5.11 7.18
C GLY A 265 9.01 -5.17 7.18
N ARG A 266 9.66 -4.42 6.27
CA ARG A 266 11.13 -4.34 6.14
C ARG A 266 11.76 -3.55 7.27
N ASN A 267 10.98 -2.70 7.93
CA ASN A 267 11.39 -1.91 9.07
C ASN A 267 10.31 -1.92 10.14
N LEU A 268 10.73 -1.77 11.40
CA LEU A 268 9.89 -1.43 12.53
C LEU A 268 10.18 0.03 12.90
N GLY A 269 9.13 0.85 13.06
CA GLY A 269 9.28 2.14 13.69
C GLY A 269 9.50 1.96 15.19
N TYR A 270 10.37 2.79 15.76
CA TYR A 270 10.67 2.82 17.19
C TYR A 270 10.57 4.26 17.66
N ILE A 271 9.58 4.55 18.50
CA ILE A 271 9.37 5.87 19.10
C ILE A 271 9.53 5.72 20.59
N ASN A 272 10.60 6.29 21.13
CA ASN A 272 10.83 6.36 22.57
C ASN A 272 10.27 7.67 23.13
N ILE A 273 9.43 7.59 24.15
CA ILE A 273 8.68 8.71 24.72
C ILE A 273 9.07 8.83 26.20
N ASP A 274 9.70 9.93 26.56
CA ASP A 274 9.92 10.31 27.96
C ASP A 274 8.63 10.95 28.50
N LEU A 275 7.85 10.16 29.23
CA LEU A 275 6.56 10.59 29.78
C LEU A 275 6.71 11.68 30.86
N ASP A 276 7.86 11.75 31.54
CA ASP A 276 8.14 12.79 32.54
C ASP A 276 8.53 14.13 31.90
N ALA A 277 9.04 14.09 30.68
CA ALA A 277 9.41 15.27 29.92
C ALA A 277 8.21 15.96 29.27
N LEU A 278 7.08 15.25 29.04
CA LEU A 278 5.90 15.80 28.34
C LEU A 278 5.43 17.14 28.92
N ASP A 279 5.45 17.30 30.25
CA ASP A 279 5.00 18.52 30.93
C ASP A 279 6.10 19.59 31.04
N LYS A 280 7.36 19.26 30.77
CA LYS A 280 8.54 20.10 31.05
C LYS A 280 9.13 20.74 29.80
N VAL A 281 8.80 20.22 28.62
CA VAL A 281 9.42 20.63 27.36
C VAL A 281 8.48 21.57 26.59
N LYS A 282 8.94 22.81 26.35
CA LYS A 282 8.13 23.82 25.65
C LYS A 282 7.90 23.52 24.15
N ASP A 283 8.84 22.81 23.51
CA ASP A 283 8.79 22.52 22.08
C ASP A 283 8.35 21.08 21.74
N GLY A 284 8.09 20.24 22.74
CA GLY A 284 7.61 18.85 22.58
C GLY A 284 8.61 17.87 21.94
N LYS A 285 9.55 18.36 21.11
CA LYS A 285 10.48 17.50 20.36
C LYS A 285 11.41 16.67 21.25
N ARG A 286 11.82 17.20 22.37
CA ARG A 286 12.76 16.52 23.30
C ARG A 286 12.13 15.38 24.09
N ALA A 287 10.80 15.28 24.12
CA ALA A 287 10.11 14.17 24.76
C ALA A 287 10.04 12.92 23.87
N PHE A 288 10.31 13.05 22.57
CA PHE A 288 10.20 11.98 21.59
C PHE A 288 11.53 11.76 20.86
N GLU A 289 11.92 10.50 20.73
CA GLU A 289 13.02 10.06 19.89
C GLU A 289 12.45 9.05 18.89
N TYR A 290 12.64 9.30 17.58
CA TYR A 290 12.18 8.43 16.51
C TYR A 290 13.37 7.86 15.75
N MET A 291 13.34 6.54 15.58
CA MET A 291 14.22 5.79 14.69
C MET A 291 13.46 4.60 14.10
N TYR A 292 14.07 3.89 13.19
CA TYR A 292 13.57 2.60 12.73
C TYR A 292 14.58 1.49 12.96
N ILE A 293 14.08 0.27 13.06
CA ILE A 293 14.87 -0.94 13.20
C ILE A 293 14.71 -1.77 11.93
N PRO A 294 15.76 -1.92 11.10
CA PRO A 294 15.71 -2.80 9.94
C PRO A 294 15.41 -4.25 10.36
N VAL A 295 14.42 -4.85 9.72
CA VAL A 295 14.08 -6.27 9.91
C VAL A 295 14.96 -7.08 8.98
N THR A 296 15.98 -7.75 9.53
CA THR A 296 16.96 -8.52 8.76
C THR A 296 17.15 -9.91 9.36
N ASP A 297 17.55 -10.88 8.53
CA ASP A 297 17.84 -12.25 8.94
C ASP A 297 19.21 -12.35 9.62
N ARG A 298 19.29 -11.81 10.84
CA ARG A 298 20.52 -11.77 11.66
C ARG A 298 20.43 -12.57 12.94
N PHE A 299 19.33 -13.24 13.17
CA PHE A 299 19.09 -14.03 14.36
C PHE A 299 19.46 -15.50 14.11
N SER A 300 19.87 -16.18 15.19
CA SER A 300 20.00 -17.64 15.11
C SER A 300 18.62 -18.30 15.04
N PRO A 301 18.50 -19.48 14.41
CA PRO A 301 17.21 -20.18 14.29
C PRO A 301 16.48 -20.39 15.62
N GLU A 302 17.23 -20.52 16.72
CA GLU A 302 16.67 -20.74 18.06
C GLU A 302 15.99 -19.48 18.64
N ALA A 303 16.26 -18.30 18.08
CA ALA A 303 15.63 -17.04 18.46
C ALA A 303 14.26 -16.83 17.83
N TYR A 304 13.93 -17.63 16.82
CA TYR A 304 12.64 -17.52 16.15
C TYR A 304 11.53 -18.22 16.92
N ASP A 305 10.34 -17.64 16.82
CA ASP A 305 9.13 -18.14 17.46
C ASP A 305 8.71 -19.47 16.85
N LYS A 306 8.71 -20.52 17.67
CA LYS A 306 8.43 -21.90 17.25
C LYS A 306 6.98 -22.12 16.88
N ASP A 307 6.06 -21.43 17.55
CA ASP A 307 4.62 -21.57 17.29
C ASP A 307 4.29 -20.96 15.92
N ILE A 308 4.93 -19.83 15.56
CA ILE A 308 4.80 -19.26 14.21
C ILE A 308 5.41 -20.18 13.15
N ILE A 309 6.59 -20.76 13.41
CA ILE A 309 7.23 -21.70 12.47
C ILE A 309 6.30 -22.89 12.22
N GLU A 310 5.82 -23.53 13.28
CA GLU A 310 4.95 -24.71 13.17
C GLU A 310 3.63 -24.39 12.45
N PHE A 311 3.04 -23.25 12.77
CA PHE A 311 1.83 -22.76 12.12
C PHE A 311 2.04 -22.55 10.61
N LEU A 312 3.19 -22.03 10.18
CA LEU A 312 3.46 -21.69 8.79
C LEU A 312 3.79 -22.91 7.91
N VAL A 313 4.21 -24.06 8.47
CA VAL A 313 4.67 -25.23 7.69
C VAL A 313 3.72 -25.63 6.55
N PRO A 314 2.40 -25.87 6.78
CA PRO A 314 1.51 -26.34 5.70
C PRO A 314 1.32 -25.28 4.61
N TYR A 315 1.24 -24.00 4.98
CA TYR A 315 1.06 -22.88 4.05
C TYR A 315 2.30 -22.66 3.20
N LYS A 316 3.48 -22.69 3.83
CA LYS A 316 4.76 -22.53 3.14
C LYS A 316 4.98 -23.64 2.10
N HIS A 317 4.67 -24.88 2.42
CA HIS A 317 4.79 -25.98 1.46
C HIS A 317 3.92 -25.76 0.21
N ALA A 318 2.69 -25.27 0.37
CA ALA A 318 1.81 -24.95 -0.74
C ALA A 318 2.37 -23.80 -1.61
N VAL A 319 2.85 -22.72 -0.97
CA VAL A 319 3.44 -21.57 -1.66
C VAL A 319 4.72 -21.95 -2.40
N ASP A 320 5.62 -22.70 -1.76
CA ASP A 320 6.89 -23.14 -2.37
C ASP A 320 6.65 -24.04 -3.61
N SER A 321 5.58 -24.87 -3.58
CA SER A 321 5.20 -25.69 -4.73
C SER A 321 4.87 -24.88 -5.98
N VAL A 322 4.21 -23.71 -5.80
CA VAL A 322 3.87 -22.80 -6.92
C VAL A 322 5.09 -21.98 -7.33
N ASN A 323 5.87 -21.51 -6.36
CA ASN A 323 7.07 -20.74 -6.61
C ASN A 323 8.14 -21.51 -7.42
N SER A 324 8.15 -22.83 -7.37
CA SER A 324 9.10 -23.65 -8.09
C SER A 324 8.78 -23.87 -9.58
N LYS A 325 7.56 -23.54 -10.04
CA LYS A 325 7.13 -23.77 -11.43
C LYS A 325 7.62 -22.68 -12.37
N VAL A 326 8.67 -22.95 -13.13
CA VAL A 326 9.15 -22.04 -14.19
C VAL A 326 8.18 -22.08 -15.37
N ILE A 327 7.74 -20.92 -15.84
CA ILE A 327 6.79 -20.74 -16.95
C ILE A 327 7.33 -19.89 -18.09
N GLY A 328 8.49 -19.25 -17.93
CA GLY A 328 9.09 -18.40 -18.93
C GLY A 328 10.46 -17.88 -18.53
N TRP A 329 10.97 -16.93 -19.31
CA TRP A 329 12.27 -16.30 -19.11
C TRP A 329 12.23 -14.81 -19.43
N SER A 330 12.68 -13.95 -18.53
CA SER A 330 12.82 -12.50 -18.78
C SER A 330 14.22 -12.13 -19.23
N MET A 331 14.32 -11.33 -20.29
CA MET A 331 15.59 -10.83 -20.81
C MET A 331 16.18 -9.68 -20.01
N GLN A 332 15.38 -9.05 -19.12
CA GLN A 332 15.77 -7.83 -18.42
C GLN A 332 15.11 -7.71 -17.06
N ASP A 333 15.71 -6.88 -16.20
CA ASP A 333 15.06 -6.41 -14.98
C ASP A 333 13.93 -5.42 -15.33
N MET A 334 12.76 -5.56 -14.69
CA MET A 334 11.65 -4.62 -14.81
C MET A 334 11.19 -4.21 -13.40
N GLN A 335 11.18 -2.90 -13.13
CA GLN A 335 10.84 -2.34 -11.82
C GLN A 335 9.36 -2.00 -11.75
N ASN A 336 8.73 -2.30 -10.61
CA ASN A 336 7.30 -2.03 -10.36
C ASN A 336 7.01 -0.65 -9.76
N ASN A 337 8.04 0.15 -9.48
CA ASN A 337 7.93 1.50 -8.92
C ASN A 337 8.26 2.60 -9.93
N ASP A 338 8.50 2.26 -11.20
CA ASP A 338 8.70 3.21 -12.29
C ASP A 338 7.41 3.30 -13.11
N HIS A 339 6.61 4.32 -12.86
CA HIS A 339 5.32 4.55 -13.48
C HIS A 339 5.38 4.74 -15.00
N ALA A 340 6.52 5.17 -15.54
CA ALA A 340 6.76 5.30 -16.98
C ALA A 340 7.83 4.29 -17.46
N GLY A 341 8.05 3.23 -16.71
CA GLY A 341 9.14 2.27 -16.92
C GLY A 341 8.78 1.08 -17.76
N THR A 342 9.75 0.18 -17.90
CA THR A 342 9.65 -1.00 -18.76
C THR A 342 8.57 -1.99 -18.30
N TYR A 343 8.33 -2.13 -16.99
CA TYR A 343 7.28 -3.05 -16.52
C TYR A 343 5.88 -2.51 -16.83
N ALA A 344 5.65 -1.21 -16.62
CA ALA A 344 4.42 -0.55 -17.03
C ALA A 344 4.15 -0.73 -18.53
N ASN A 345 5.20 -0.56 -19.36
CA ASN A 345 5.13 -0.78 -20.81
C ASN A 345 4.77 -2.23 -21.14
N TRP A 346 5.45 -3.21 -20.51
CA TRP A 346 5.19 -4.62 -20.76
C TRP A 346 3.74 -5.02 -20.43
N VAL A 347 3.22 -4.55 -19.28
CA VAL A 347 1.83 -4.83 -18.87
C VAL A 347 0.83 -4.23 -19.84
N ALA A 348 1.05 -3.01 -20.31
CA ALA A 348 0.17 -2.38 -21.27
C ALA A 348 0.23 -3.06 -22.65
N ASP A 349 1.41 -3.47 -23.12
CA ASP A 349 1.55 -4.19 -24.39
C ASP A 349 0.94 -5.60 -24.31
N PHE A 350 1.11 -6.28 -23.18
CA PHE A 350 0.37 -7.51 -22.89
C PHE A 350 -1.15 -7.28 -23.01
N ALA A 351 -1.68 -6.23 -22.39
CA ALA A 351 -3.11 -5.93 -22.42
C ALA A 351 -3.60 -5.59 -23.85
N MET A 352 -2.80 -4.84 -24.62
CA MET A 352 -3.10 -4.52 -26.01
C MET A 352 -3.17 -5.77 -26.88
N ASN A 353 -2.17 -6.65 -26.78
CA ASN A 353 -2.07 -7.89 -27.55
C ASN A 353 -3.22 -8.84 -27.19
N THR A 354 -3.40 -9.10 -25.89
CA THR A 354 -4.45 -10.00 -25.39
C THR A 354 -5.85 -9.48 -25.76
N GLY A 355 -6.09 -8.17 -25.61
CA GLY A 355 -7.35 -7.53 -26.02
C GLY A 355 -7.61 -7.68 -27.52
N SER A 356 -6.57 -7.54 -28.34
CA SER A 356 -6.67 -7.71 -29.79
C SER A 356 -7.00 -9.16 -30.17
N ASP A 357 -6.35 -10.15 -29.55
CA ASP A 357 -6.62 -11.58 -29.77
C ASP A 357 -8.07 -11.93 -29.38
N ILE A 358 -8.55 -11.40 -28.25
CA ILE A 358 -9.94 -11.57 -27.80
C ILE A 358 -10.91 -10.93 -28.80
N ALA A 359 -10.63 -9.71 -29.26
CA ALA A 359 -11.45 -9.02 -30.25
C ALA A 359 -11.52 -9.79 -31.58
N ASP A 360 -10.38 -10.38 -32.02
CA ASP A 360 -10.34 -11.23 -33.24
C ASP A 360 -11.19 -12.49 -33.07
N GLU A 361 -11.18 -13.11 -31.89
CA GLU A 361 -12.02 -14.27 -31.62
C GLU A 361 -13.52 -13.91 -31.59
N LEU A 362 -13.86 -12.81 -30.94
CA LEU A 362 -15.23 -12.31 -30.84
C LEU A 362 -15.79 -11.94 -32.22
N ARG A 363 -14.99 -11.38 -33.14
CA ARG A 363 -15.39 -11.08 -34.50
C ARG A 363 -15.77 -12.29 -35.35
N LYS A 364 -15.35 -13.48 -34.98
CA LYS A 364 -15.81 -14.73 -35.65
C LYS A 364 -17.32 -14.95 -35.47
N SER A 365 -17.87 -14.53 -34.33
CA SER A 365 -19.30 -14.64 -34.00
C SER A 365 -20.06 -13.31 -34.20
N ASP A 366 -19.39 -12.17 -33.98
CA ASP A 366 -19.92 -10.82 -34.21
C ASP A 366 -18.93 -9.99 -35.03
N PRO A 367 -19.05 -9.98 -36.35
CA PRO A 367 -18.17 -9.23 -37.25
C PRO A 367 -18.14 -7.72 -37.01
N SER A 368 -19.08 -7.17 -36.21
CA SER A 368 -19.13 -5.75 -35.87
C SER A 368 -18.31 -5.40 -34.64
N PHE A 369 -17.75 -6.39 -33.91
CA PHE A 369 -16.93 -6.14 -32.73
C PHE A 369 -15.70 -5.29 -33.09
N PRO A 370 -15.46 -4.16 -32.41
CA PRO A 370 -14.42 -3.20 -32.79
C PRO A 370 -13.01 -3.74 -32.59
N ASN A 371 -12.04 -3.13 -33.29
CA ASN A 371 -10.63 -3.31 -33.01
C ASN A 371 -10.26 -2.56 -31.72
N ILE A 372 -9.26 -3.05 -31.01
CA ILE A 372 -8.71 -2.35 -29.86
C ILE A 372 -7.90 -1.14 -30.34
N ASP A 373 -8.23 0.05 -29.88
CA ASP A 373 -7.49 1.28 -30.20
C ASP A 373 -6.27 1.46 -29.29
N MET A 374 -6.37 1.11 -28.01
CA MET A 374 -5.31 1.23 -27.01
C MET A 374 -5.55 0.35 -25.79
N SER A 375 -4.54 0.25 -24.91
CA SER A 375 -4.72 -0.27 -23.57
C SER A 375 -4.41 0.78 -22.50
N PHE A 376 -5.06 0.63 -21.32
CA PHE A 376 -4.84 1.45 -20.15
C PHE A 376 -4.98 0.58 -18.90
N MET A 377 -3.86 0.39 -18.16
CA MET A 377 -3.78 -0.41 -16.94
C MET A 377 -3.17 0.44 -15.83
N ASN A 378 -3.16 -0.01 -14.57
CA ASN A 378 -2.55 0.73 -13.48
C ASN A 378 -1.25 0.10 -12.97
N VAL A 379 -0.25 0.91 -12.70
CA VAL A 379 1.03 0.49 -12.10
C VAL A 379 0.83 -0.03 -10.68
N GLY A 380 -0.16 0.48 -9.95
CA GLY A 380 -0.54 -0.01 -8.62
C GLY A 380 -0.88 -1.50 -8.59
N GLY A 381 -1.32 -2.06 -9.73
CA GLY A 381 -1.56 -3.49 -9.92
C GLY A 381 -0.29 -4.35 -9.99
N ILE A 382 0.88 -3.75 -10.20
CA ILE A 382 2.18 -4.45 -10.34
C ILE A 382 2.88 -4.45 -8.97
N ARG A 383 2.73 -5.50 -8.19
CA ARG A 383 3.16 -5.51 -6.77
C ARG A 383 4.62 -5.90 -6.55
N GLN A 384 5.23 -6.69 -7.45
CA GLN A 384 6.61 -7.18 -7.34
C GLN A 384 7.41 -6.83 -8.60
N PRO A 385 8.72 -6.53 -8.50
CA PRO A 385 9.57 -6.37 -9.66
C PRO A 385 9.83 -7.73 -10.33
N MET A 386 10.14 -7.72 -11.63
CA MET A 386 10.63 -8.88 -12.35
C MET A 386 12.14 -8.78 -12.53
N LYS A 387 12.86 -9.86 -12.24
CA LYS A 387 14.29 -9.95 -12.48
C LYS A 387 14.58 -10.65 -13.80
N GLN A 388 15.71 -10.29 -14.43
CA GLN A 388 16.24 -11.06 -15.55
C GLN A 388 16.47 -12.52 -15.12
N GLY A 389 16.02 -13.47 -15.94
CA GLY A 389 16.17 -14.90 -15.67
C GLY A 389 14.85 -15.65 -15.71
N ALA A 390 14.79 -16.79 -15.02
CA ALA A 390 13.59 -17.63 -14.96
C ALA A 390 12.42 -16.90 -14.32
N VAL A 391 11.25 -17.02 -14.96
CA VAL A 391 9.98 -16.48 -14.46
C VAL A 391 9.13 -17.64 -13.98
N THR A 392 8.68 -17.58 -12.72
CA THR A 392 7.86 -18.64 -12.13
C THR A 392 6.38 -18.26 -12.06
N GLU A 393 5.52 -19.27 -11.97
CA GLU A 393 4.08 -19.10 -11.78
C GLU A 393 3.80 -18.27 -10.51
N GLY A 394 4.48 -18.61 -9.40
CA GLY A 394 4.33 -17.90 -8.14
C GLY A 394 4.76 -16.44 -8.21
N GLN A 395 5.83 -16.12 -8.95
CA GLN A 395 6.25 -14.75 -9.16
C GLN A 395 5.16 -13.92 -9.86
N ILE A 396 4.53 -14.45 -10.91
CA ILE A 396 3.44 -13.75 -11.61
C ILE A 396 2.23 -13.56 -10.71
N LEU A 397 1.81 -14.60 -9.99
CA LEU A 397 0.67 -14.50 -9.07
C LEU A 397 0.93 -13.53 -7.90
N SER A 398 2.17 -13.41 -7.44
CA SER A 398 2.55 -12.40 -6.43
C SER A 398 2.69 -11.00 -7.02
N THR A 399 3.00 -10.88 -8.31
CA THR A 399 3.07 -9.59 -9.00
C THR A 399 1.67 -9.04 -9.29
N PHE A 400 0.71 -9.91 -9.68
CA PHE A 400 -0.67 -9.56 -10.01
C PHE A 400 -1.64 -10.31 -9.07
N PRO A 401 -1.64 -9.98 -7.76
CA PRO A 401 -2.36 -10.78 -6.77
C PRO A 401 -3.86 -10.51 -6.72
N PHE A 402 -4.32 -9.42 -7.34
CA PHE A 402 -5.71 -9.01 -7.32
C PHE A 402 -6.62 -9.92 -8.15
N SER A 403 -7.88 -10.04 -7.72
CA SER A 403 -8.92 -10.78 -8.45
C SER A 403 -9.55 -9.95 -9.58
N ASN A 404 -8.82 -8.95 -10.11
CA ASN A 404 -9.28 -8.14 -11.21
C ASN A 404 -9.53 -8.97 -12.47
N ARG A 405 -10.54 -8.57 -13.24
CA ARG A 405 -10.91 -9.20 -14.50
C ARG A 405 -10.49 -8.33 -15.68
N PHE A 406 -10.03 -8.98 -16.73
CA PHE A 406 -9.73 -8.30 -17.98
C PHE A 406 -11.02 -7.79 -18.63
N GLU A 407 -11.03 -6.55 -19.15
CA GLU A 407 -12.21 -5.92 -19.69
C GLU A 407 -11.90 -5.12 -20.96
N ILE A 408 -12.82 -5.15 -21.91
CA ILE A 408 -12.78 -4.33 -23.13
C ILE A 408 -13.95 -3.35 -23.05
N ILE A 409 -13.64 -2.05 -23.12
CA ILE A 409 -14.62 -0.98 -22.97
C ILE A 409 -14.62 -0.03 -24.17
N GLU A 410 -15.75 0.63 -24.44
CA GLU A 410 -15.83 1.82 -25.28
C GLU A 410 -15.98 3.07 -24.42
N ILE A 411 -15.19 4.10 -24.71
CA ILE A 411 -15.15 5.33 -23.94
C ILE A 411 -14.80 6.54 -24.82
N LYS A 412 -15.26 7.73 -24.46
CA LYS A 412 -14.94 8.96 -25.16
C LYS A 412 -13.49 9.41 -24.93
N GLY A 413 -12.86 9.98 -25.98
CA GLY A 413 -11.51 10.51 -25.89
C GLY A 413 -11.32 11.55 -24.79
N LYS A 414 -12.30 12.41 -24.53
CA LYS A 414 -12.27 13.38 -23.43
C LYS A 414 -12.09 12.71 -22.05
N ASP A 415 -12.78 11.59 -21.82
CA ASP A 415 -12.72 10.87 -20.54
C ASP A 415 -11.37 10.15 -20.35
N ILE A 416 -10.79 9.65 -21.47
CA ILE A 416 -9.42 9.10 -21.49
C ILE A 416 -8.40 10.22 -21.21
N ILE A 417 -8.53 11.38 -21.86
CA ILE A 417 -7.63 12.54 -21.66
C ILE A 417 -7.67 12.99 -20.20
N ASP A 418 -8.86 13.03 -19.58
CA ASP A 418 -8.99 13.40 -18.17
C ASP A 418 -8.34 12.37 -17.22
N ALA A 419 -8.44 11.08 -17.52
CA ALA A 419 -7.71 10.04 -16.79
C ALA A 419 -6.18 10.19 -16.98
N LEU A 420 -5.72 10.47 -18.21
CA LEU A 420 -4.29 10.67 -18.50
C LEU A 420 -3.70 11.94 -17.86
N LYS A 421 -4.51 12.97 -17.54
CA LYS A 421 -4.07 14.10 -16.71
C LYS A 421 -3.64 13.65 -15.33
N ILE A 422 -4.40 12.76 -14.71
CA ILE A 422 -4.09 12.20 -13.40
C ILE A 422 -2.84 11.32 -13.49
N ALA A 423 -2.77 10.48 -14.53
CA ALA A 423 -1.61 9.63 -14.78
C ALA A 423 -0.32 10.45 -14.96
N ALA A 424 -0.37 11.58 -15.67
CA ALA A 424 0.79 12.46 -15.86
C ALA A 424 1.28 13.07 -14.53
N ILE A 425 0.36 13.50 -13.66
CA ILE A 425 0.68 14.01 -12.31
C ILE A 425 1.33 12.92 -11.43
N LYS A 426 0.89 11.66 -11.56
CA LYS A 426 1.47 10.50 -10.87
C LYS A 426 2.85 10.08 -11.43
N GLY A 427 3.32 10.69 -12.53
CA GLY A 427 4.60 10.39 -13.17
C GLY A 427 4.55 9.32 -14.27
N GLY A 428 3.35 8.90 -14.65
CA GLY A 428 3.09 7.94 -15.71
C GLY A 428 2.07 6.87 -15.32
N GLU A 429 1.74 6.00 -16.28
CA GLU A 429 0.84 4.85 -16.10
C GLU A 429 1.07 3.81 -17.21
N CYS A 430 0.45 2.63 -17.11
CA CYS A 430 0.54 1.60 -18.13
C CYS A 430 -0.36 1.94 -19.33
N VAL A 431 0.19 2.51 -20.39
CA VAL A 431 -0.50 2.74 -21.68
C VAL A 431 0.21 2.00 -22.81
N SER A 432 -0.52 1.56 -23.84
CA SER A 432 0.05 0.82 -25.00
C SER A 432 1.06 1.65 -25.80
N GLU A 433 1.93 0.97 -26.54
CA GLU A 433 3.05 1.57 -27.30
C GLU A 433 2.63 2.68 -28.27
N ASN A 434 1.42 2.60 -28.81
CA ASN A 434 0.88 3.56 -29.76
C ASN A 434 0.38 4.87 -29.12
N ILE A 435 0.49 5.01 -27.79
CA ILE A 435 0.12 6.21 -27.02
C ILE A 435 1.38 7.01 -26.66
N THR A 436 1.31 8.33 -26.82
CA THR A 436 2.31 9.27 -26.30
C THR A 436 1.60 10.37 -25.52
N VAL A 437 1.93 10.48 -24.24
CA VAL A 437 1.41 11.49 -23.34
C VAL A 437 2.49 12.55 -23.10
N VAL A 438 2.21 13.80 -23.41
CA VAL A 438 3.13 14.92 -23.26
C VAL A 438 2.68 15.80 -22.11
N SER A 439 3.55 16.03 -21.14
CA SER A 439 3.33 16.94 -20.01
C SER A 439 4.41 18.02 -19.92
N ASP A 440 4.14 19.07 -19.15
CA ASP A 440 5.18 20.01 -18.73
C ASP A 440 6.02 19.44 -17.56
N ASP A 441 7.02 20.20 -17.12
CA ASP A 441 7.91 19.80 -16.01
C ASP A 441 7.17 19.73 -14.66
N ALA A 442 5.98 20.30 -14.55
CA ALA A 442 5.11 20.21 -13.38
C ALA A 442 4.11 19.04 -13.44
N GLY A 443 4.15 18.23 -14.52
CA GLY A 443 3.25 17.11 -14.74
C GLY A 443 1.90 17.49 -15.35
N ASN A 444 1.69 18.76 -15.74
CA ASN A 444 0.43 19.14 -16.39
C ASN A 444 0.38 18.63 -17.82
N LEU A 445 -0.68 17.91 -18.16
CA LEU A 445 -0.90 17.37 -19.50
C LEU A 445 -0.98 18.48 -20.55
N GLN A 446 -0.25 18.32 -21.65
CA GLN A 446 -0.24 19.23 -22.81
C GLN A 446 -0.91 18.58 -24.01
N HIS A 447 -0.48 17.37 -24.38
CA HIS A 447 -0.97 16.65 -25.54
C HIS A 447 -1.08 15.15 -25.28
N VAL A 448 -2.01 14.49 -25.95
CA VAL A 448 -2.10 13.03 -26.05
C VAL A 448 -2.14 12.64 -27.50
N TYR A 449 -1.23 11.76 -27.92
CA TYR A 449 -1.21 11.22 -29.28
C TYR A 449 -1.54 9.72 -29.25
N ILE A 450 -2.33 9.29 -30.24
CA ILE A 450 -2.60 7.90 -30.55
C ILE A 450 -2.22 7.61 -32.00
N ASN A 451 -1.34 6.62 -32.25
CA ASN A 451 -0.79 6.34 -33.58
C ASN A 451 -0.18 7.60 -34.26
N GLY A 452 0.49 8.46 -33.47
CA GLY A 452 1.12 9.71 -33.96
C GLY A 452 0.15 10.83 -34.30
N LYS A 453 -1.16 10.68 -34.06
CA LYS A 453 -2.18 11.73 -34.24
C LYS A 453 -2.72 12.16 -32.90
N GLU A 454 -3.00 13.46 -32.75
CA GLU A 454 -3.62 13.96 -31.54
C GLU A 454 -4.96 13.27 -31.27
N MET A 455 -5.19 12.89 -30.02
CA MET A 455 -6.41 12.19 -29.62
C MET A 455 -7.62 13.12 -29.76
N ASP A 456 -8.63 12.67 -30.48
CA ASP A 456 -9.88 13.41 -30.67
C ASP A 456 -10.77 13.21 -29.41
N PRO A 457 -11.08 14.27 -28.64
CA PRO A 457 -11.91 14.16 -27.45
C PRO A 457 -13.34 13.69 -27.71
N GLU A 458 -13.86 13.92 -28.92
CA GLU A 458 -15.24 13.54 -29.29
C GLU A 458 -15.36 12.13 -29.90
N LYS A 459 -14.23 11.55 -30.33
CA LYS A 459 -14.21 10.18 -30.86
C LYS A 459 -14.41 9.19 -29.72
N THR A 460 -15.07 8.07 -29.99
CA THR A 460 -15.12 6.89 -29.10
C THR A 460 -13.97 5.96 -29.43
N TYR A 461 -13.26 5.50 -28.41
CA TYR A 461 -12.15 4.57 -28.52
C TYR A 461 -12.48 3.26 -27.80
N THR A 462 -11.95 2.16 -28.33
CA THR A 462 -12.03 0.83 -27.69
C THR A 462 -10.74 0.58 -26.91
N VAL A 463 -10.88 0.38 -25.61
CA VAL A 463 -9.76 0.28 -24.66
C VAL A 463 -9.74 -1.09 -24.00
N ALA A 464 -8.58 -1.76 -24.03
CA ALA A 464 -8.31 -2.94 -23.24
C ALA A 464 -7.83 -2.51 -21.84
N THR A 465 -8.50 -2.99 -20.79
CA THR A 465 -8.26 -2.56 -19.40
C THR A 465 -8.64 -3.67 -18.42
N ILE A 466 -8.84 -3.31 -17.15
CA ILE A 466 -9.38 -4.18 -16.10
C ILE A 466 -10.63 -3.55 -15.49
N ASP A 467 -11.48 -4.37 -14.91
CA ASP A 467 -12.72 -3.96 -14.23
C ASP A 467 -12.50 -2.88 -13.18
N TYR A 468 -11.41 -2.95 -12.43
CA TYR A 468 -11.03 -1.97 -11.43
C TYR A 468 -10.89 -0.55 -12.02
N ILE A 469 -10.19 -0.42 -13.14
CA ILE A 469 -10.02 0.86 -13.86
C ILE A 469 -11.31 1.27 -14.55
N ALA A 470 -12.01 0.32 -15.17
CA ALA A 470 -13.29 0.57 -15.85
C ALA A 470 -14.37 1.11 -14.88
N GLN A 471 -14.28 0.81 -13.59
CA GLN A 471 -15.15 1.34 -12.54
C GLN A 471 -14.72 2.71 -12.02
N GLY A 472 -13.63 3.29 -12.52
CA GLY A 472 -13.16 4.62 -12.14
C GLY A 472 -12.31 4.65 -10.87
N ASN A 473 -11.79 3.51 -10.44
CA ASN A 473 -10.90 3.42 -9.28
C ASN A 473 -9.50 3.96 -9.59
N ASP A 474 -8.66 4.04 -8.58
CA ASP A 474 -7.30 4.62 -8.63
C ASP A 474 -7.30 6.09 -9.11
N ASP A 475 -8.36 6.83 -8.76
CA ASP A 475 -8.65 8.22 -9.12
C ASP A 475 -9.03 8.45 -10.60
N TYR A 476 -9.11 7.41 -11.42
CA TYR A 476 -9.49 7.51 -12.83
C TYR A 476 -11.01 7.58 -13.00
N VAL A 477 -11.68 8.46 -12.25
CA VAL A 477 -13.15 8.54 -12.12
C VAL A 477 -13.86 8.63 -13.47
N THR A 478 -13.26 9.33 -14.45
CA THR A 478 -13.83 9.48 -15.80
C THR A 478 -13.85 8.17 -16.59
N MET A 479 -12.99 7.19 -16.22
CA MET A 479 -13.02 5.87 -16.84
C MET A 479 -14.34 5.13 -16.58
N ALA A 480 -15.10 5.47 -15.54
CA ALA A 480 -16.44 4.93 -15.30
C ALA A 480 -17.50 5.39 -16.31
N ASN A 481 -17.23 6.39 -17.15
CA ASN A 481 -18.13 6.85 -18.23
C ASN A 481 -18.09 5.94 -19.46
N ASN A 482 -17.70 4.70 -19.32
CA ASN A 482 -17.54 3.73 -20.39
C ASN A 482 -18.81 2.90 -20.65
N ARG A 483 -18.79 2.16 -21.75
CA ARG A 483 -19.67 1.03 -22.04
C ARG A 483 -18.81 -0.24 -22.11
N SER A 484 -19.03 -1.19 -21.20
CA SER A 484 -18.39 -2.50 -21.26
C SER A 484 -18.86 -3.25 -22.50
N LEU A 485 -17.92 -3.73 -23.30
CA LEU A 485 -18.16 -4.56 -24.46
C LEU A 485 -17.99 -6.04 -24.15
N TRP A 486 -17.00 -6.33 -23.31
CA TRP A 486 -16.68 -7.69 -22.91
C TRP A 486 -15.88 -7.69 -21.61
N GLN A 487 -16.13 -8.67 -20.75
CA GLN A 487 -15.38 -8.88 -19.50
C GLN A 487 -15.04 -10.37 -19.35
N SER A 488 -13.85 -10.66 -18.89
CA SER A 488 -13.39 -12.03 -18.68
C SER A 488 -14.12 -12.69 -17.50
N LYS A 489 -14.23 -14.02 -17.53
CA LYS A 489 -14.67 -14.83 -16.40
C LYS A 489 -13.53 -15.15 -15.45
N GLU A 490 -12.33 -15.26 -15.98
CA GLU A 490 -11.10 -15.54 -15.24
C GLU A 490 -10.41 -14.25 -14.80
N GLU A 491 -9.57 -14.36 -13.78
CA GLU A 491 -8.76 -13.24 -13.30
C GLU A 491 -7.66 -12.86 -14.31
N LEU A 492 -7.27 -11.59 -14.29
CA LEU A 492 -6.16 -11.05 -15.09
C LEU A 492 -4.89 -11.91 -14.99
N SER A 493 -4.56 -12.37 -13.78
CA SER A 493 -3.38 -13.21 -13.55
C SER A 493 -3.34 -14.48 -14.40
N GLN A 494 -4.49 -15.10 -14.70
CA GLN A 494 -4.56 -16.28 -15.56
C GLN A 494 -4.25 -15.93 -17.02
N TYR A 495 -4.73 -14.78 -17.50
CA TYR A 495 -4.39 -14.29 -18.84
C TYR A 495 -2.89 -14.04 -18.97
N ILE A 496 -2.27 -13.41 -17.97
CA ILE A 496 -0.82 -13.19 -17.95
C ILE A 496 -0.05 -14.51 -17.95
N LEU A 497 -0.44 -15.47 -17.10
CA LEU A 497 0.18 -16.80 -17.06
C LEU A 497 0.10 -17.51 -18.42
N ASN A 498 -1.07 -17.48 -19.08
CA ASN A 498 -1.27 -18.10 -20.37
C ASN A 498 -0.48 -17.39 -21.47
N TYR A 499 -0.44 -16.06 -21.45
CA TYR A 499 0.36 -15.26 -22.39
C TYR A 499 1.85 -15.62 -22.30
N ILE A 500 2.40 -15.69 -21.08
CA ILE A 500 3.80 -16.07 -20.87
C ILE A 500 4.08 -17.50 -21.33
N ARG A 501 3.18 -18.45 -21.03
CA ARG A 501 3.31 -19.85 -21.48
C ARG A 501 3.29 -19.98 -23.01
N ASN A 502 2.43 -19.20 -23.68
CA ASN A 502 2.36 -19.17 -25.14
C ASN A 502 3.66 -18.62 -25.74
N LEU A 503 4.16 -17.47 -25.25
CA LEU A 503 5.46 -16.94 -25.69
C LEU A 503 6.58 -17.96 -25.49
N THR A 504 6.60 -18.63 -24.34
CA THR A 504 7.61 -19.67 -24.03
C THR A 504 7.52 -20.87 -24.96
N ALA A 505 6.31 -21.31 -25.32
CA ALA A 505 6.11 -22.40 -26.27
C ALA A 505 6.62 -22.05 -27.68
N GLU A 506 6.58 -20.76 -28.04
CA GLU A 506 7.13 -20.22 -29.29
C GLU A 506 8.64 -19.90 -29.20
N GLY A 507 9.27 -20.12 -28.03
CA GLY A 507 10.68 -19.78 -27.81
C GLY A 507 10.96 -18.29 -27.64
N ILE A 508 9.93 -17.48 -27.35
CA ILE A 508 10.03 -16.03 -27.22
C ILE A 508 10.16 -15.66 -25.74
N PRO A 509 11.30 -15.09 -25.31
CA PRO A 509 11.44 -14.61 -23.92
C PRO A 509 10.68 -13.29 -23.71
N LEU A 510 10.35 -13.00 -22.45
CA LEU A 510 9.73 -11.74 -22.08
C LEU A 510 10.74 -10.59 -22.28
N SER A 511 10.32 -9.57 -22.98
CA SER A 511 11.05 -8.34 -23.21
C SER A 511 10.09 -7.16 -23.24
N ALA A 512 10.46 -6.05 -22.63
CA ALA A 512 9.68 -4.82 -22.62
C ALA A 512 10.29 -3.79 -23.56
N ASN A 513 9.46 -3.05 -24.26
CA ASN A 513 9.89 -1.88 -25.02
C ASN A 513 10.35 -0.77 -24.06
N PRO A 514 11.59 -0.27 -24.17
CA PRO A 514 12.12 0.75 -23.26
C PRO A 514 11.65 2.17 -23.57
N ASN A 515 10.94 2.38 -24.69
CA ASN A 515 10.49 3.70 -25.11
C ASN A 515 9.51 4.30 -24.11
N ARG A 516 9.82 5.52 -23.65
CA ARG A 516 8.93 6.24 -22.73
C ARG A 516 7.66 6.68 -23.47
N ARG A 517 6.51 6.44 -22.87
CA ARG A 517 5.17 6.83 -23.37
C ARG A 517 4.68 8.10 -22.68
N PHE A 518 5.23 8.41 -21.51
CA PHE A 518 5.05 9.70 -20.82
C PHE A 518 6.34 10.51 -20.96
N VAL A 519 6.25 11.68 -21.59
CA VAL A 519 7.41 12.51 -21.93
C VAL A 519 7.19 13.96 -21.50
N THR A 520 8.23 14.56 -20.96
CA THR A 520 8.25 15.98 -20.69
C THR A 520 8.94 16.70 -21.85
N ASN A 521 8.25 17.62 -22.49
CA ASN A 521 8.75 18.44 -23.58
C ASN A 521 8.89 17.77 -24.97
N ILE A 522 7.97 18.16 -25.87
CA ILE A 522 7.85 17.65 -27.26
C ILE A 522 9.12 17.86 -28.11
N SER A 523 9.87 18.95 -27.87
CA SER A 523 11.05 19.32 -28.69
C SER A 523 12.15 18.27 -28.72
N LYS A 524 12.19 17.34 -27.74
CA LYS A 524 13.16 16.22 -27.72
C LYS A 524 12.71 15.00 -28.54
N TYR A 525 11.46 14.98 -29.03
CA TYR A 525 10.85 13.82 -29.73
C TYR A 525 10.64 14.05 -31.22
N ILE A 526 10.59 15.31 -31.66
CA ILE A 526 10.34 15.67 -33.07
C ILE A 526 11.65 15.63 -33.88
N ASP A 527 12.80 15.66 -33.23
CA ASP A 527 14.14 15.69 -33.87
C ASP A 527 14.82 14.30 -33.95
N LYS A 528 14.07 13.21 -33.91
CA LYS A 528 14.53 11.86 -34.21
C LYS A 528 13.56 11.17 -35.16
#